data_9e77e5a40fbc052165a6888b36a1bfe1
#
_entry.id   9e77e5a40fbc052165a6888b36a1bfe1
#
_cell.length_a   1.000
_cell.length_b   1.000
_cell.length_c   1.000
_cell.angle_alpha   90.00
_cell.angle_beta   90.00
_cell.angle_gamma   90.00
#
_symmetry.space_group_name_H-M   'P 1'
#
loop_
_entity.id
_entity.type
_entity.pdbx_description
1 polymer ?
#
loop_
_entity_poly.entity_id
_entity_poly.type
_entity_poly.pdbx_seq_one_letter_code
_entity_poly.pdbx_strand_id
1 'polypeptide(L)'
;RNTVHYDALIYVASWPEPRIAAWDALLKARAIENMAYCIGVNRTGIDGNGHNYPGHSAVYDVLGNRLVFSDREEILYATLHKEHIRENREKFRFLADGDSFVLT
;
A
#
# COMPACT_ATOMS: atom_id res chain seq x y z
N ARG A 1 0.13 7.64 9.41
CA ARG A 1 -1.21 8.16 9.22
C ARG A 1 -1.26 9.25 8.16
N ASN A 2 -2.35 9.29 7.41
CA ASN A 2 -2.49 10.24 6.32
C ASN A 2 -2.74 11.65 6.82
N THR A 3 -1.73 12.50 6.76
CA THR A 3 -1.87 13.88 7.22
C THR A 3 -2.01 14.86 6.05
N VAL A 4 -1.88 14.38 4.82
CA VAL A 4 -2.02 15.23 3.64
C VAL A 4 -3.21 14.85 2.76
N HIS A 5 -4.07 13.99 3.26
CA HIS A 5 -5.32 13.60 2.60
C HIS A 5 -5.15 13.01 1.20
N TYR A 6 -4.15 12.16 1.02
CA TYR A 6 -3.94 11.49 -0.25
C TYR A 6 -4.96 10.36 -0.46
N ASP A 7 -5.23 10.02 -1.70
CA ASP A 7 -6.12 8.94 -2.09
C ASP A 7 -5.35 7.68 -2.46
N ALA A 8 -4.10 7.81 -2.83
CA ALA A 8 -3.22 6.70 -3.14
C ALA A 8 -1.81 7.02 -2.67
N LEU A 9 -1.16 6.04 -2.09
CA LEU A 9 0.22 6.16 -1.63
C LEU A 9 1.06 5.16 -2.40
N ILE A 10 2.18 5.62 -2.96
CA ILE A 10 3.06 4.78 -3.74
C ILE A 10 4.41 4.67 -3.04
N TYR A 11 4.83 3.44 -2.78
CA TYR A 11 6.16 3.15 -2.26
C TYR A 11 6.99 2.54 -3.39
N VAL A 12 8.16 3.09 -3.65
CA VAL A 12 9.12 2.52 -4.60
C VAL A 12 10.34 2.14 -3.78
N ALA A 13 10.72 0.89 -3.80
CA ALA A 13 11.71 0.38 -2.87
C ALA A 13 12.67 -0.66 -3.43
N SER A 14 13.75 -0.87 -2.69
CA SER A 14 14.64 -2.02 -2.84
C SER A 14 14.54 -2.80 -1.53
N TRP A 15 13.52 -3.63 -1.42
CA TRP A 15 13.19 -4.34 -0.19
C TRP A 15 13.61 -5.80 -0.30
N PRO A 16 14.60 -6.24 0.49
CA PRO A 16 15.21 -7.56 0.31
C PRO A 16 14.39 -8.71 0.89
N GLU A 17 14.64 -9.89 0.37
CA GLU A 17 13.93 -11.10 0.75
C GLU A 17 13.81 -11.38 2.25
N PRO A 18 14.86 -11.24 3.06
CA PRO A 18 14.74 -11.53 4.50
C PRO A 18 13.68 -10.69 5.22
N ARG A 19 13.28 -9.58 4.66
CA ARG A 19 12.30 -8.71 5.27
C ARG A 19 11.02 -8.58 4.45
N ILE A 20 10.78 -9.50 3.53
CA ILE A 20 9.63 -9.36 2.63
C ILE A 20 8.28 -9.49 3.34
N ALA A 21 8.21 -10.25 4.42
CA ALA A 21 6.97 -10.37 5.18
C ALA A 21 6.55 -9.01 5.77
N ALA A 22 7.54 -8.21 6.20
CA ALA A 22 7.26 -6.86 6.71
C ALA A 22 6.73 -5.95 5.59
N TRP A 23 7.29 -6.07 4.39
CA TRP A 23 6.83 -5.31 3.22
C TRP A 23 5.35 -5.61 2.94
N ASP A 24 5.00 -6.90 2.85
CA ASP A 24 3.64 -7.31 2.56
C ASP A 24 2.66 -6.82 3.62
N ALA A 25 3.03 -6.95 4.89
CA ALA A 25 2.17 -6.55 6.00
C ALA A 25 1.99 -5.03 6.06
N LEU A 26 3.06 -4.27 5.84
CA LEU A 26 3.01 -2.82 5.92
C LEU A 26 2.18 -2.20 4.80
N LEU A 27 2.29 -2.70 3.58
CA LEU A 27 1.50 -2.18 2.47
C LEU A 27 0.01 -2.32 2.75
N LYS A 28 -0.40 -3.49 3.22
CA LYS A 28 -1.80 -3.75 3.55
C LYS A 28 -2.26 -2.85 4.70
N ALA A 29 -1.45 -2.76 5.74
CA ALA A 29 -1.78 -1.95 6.91
C ALA A 29 -1.93 -0.47 6.57
N ARG A 30 -1.05 0.06 5.71
CA ARG A 30 -1.13 1.46 5.30
C ARG A 30 -2.40 1.75 4.51
N ALA A 31 -2.83 0.81 3.67
CA ALA A 31 -4.08 0.96 2.93
C ALA A 31 -5.26 1.04 3.89
N ILE A 32 -5.32 0.11 4.84
CA ILE A 32 -6.43 0.02 5.79
C ILE A 32 -6.49 1.24 6.71
N GLU A 33 -5.37 1.58 7.35
CA GLU A 33 -5.38 2.65 8.34
C GLU A 33 -5.63 4.04 7.75
N ASN A 34 -5.27 4.24 6.51
CA ASN A 34 -5.44 5.55 5.88
C ASN A 34 -6.65 5.60 4.94
N MET A 35 -7.37 4.51 4.78
CA MET A 35 -8.51 4.39 3.86
C MET A 35 -8.13 4.92 2.47
N ALA A 36 -6.96 4.48 1.99
CA ALA A 36 -6.41 4.90 0.71
C ALA A 36 -5.87 3.69 -0.03
N TYR A 37 -5.73 3.78 -1.35
CA TYR A 37 -5.03 2.75 -2.09
C TYR A 37 -3.56 2.79 -1.70
N CYS A 38 -2.93 1.63 -1.58
CA CYS A 38 -1.49 1.55 -1.33
C CYS A 38 -0.85 0.73 -2.45
N ILE A 39 0.12 1.33 -3.12
CA ILE A 39 0.80 0.72 -4.25
C ILE A 39 2.26 0.53 -3.86
N GLY A 40 2.72 -0.70 -3.86
CA GLY A 40 4.12 -1.01 -3.57
C GLY A 40 4.81 -1.49 -4.82
N VAL A 41 5.93 -0.86 -5.17
CA VAL A 41 6.74 -1.26 -6.31
C VAL A 41 8.12 -1.62 -5.78
N ASN A 42 8.43 -2.91 -5.77
CA ASN A 42 9.72 -3.39 -5.31
C ASN A 42 10.51 -3.99 -6.47
N ARG A 43 11.80 -3.85 -6.43
CA ARG A 43 12.65 -4.43 -7.46
C ARG A 43 12.69 -5.96 -7.36
N THR A 44 13.10 -6.60 -8.44
CA THR A 44 13.38 -8.03 -8.46
C THR A 44 14.86 -8.24 -8.75
N GLY A 45 15.33 -9.47 -8.60
CA GLY A 45 16.68 -9.87 -8.97
C GLY A 45 17.67 -9.80 -7.82
N ILE A 46 18.93 -10.01 -8.14
CA ILE A 46 20.02 -10.05 -7.17
C ILE A 46 20.92 -8.86 -7.42
N ASP A 47 21.30 -8.13 -6.39
CA ASP A 47 22.16 -6.97 -6.53
C ASP A 47 23.65 -7.37 -6.52
N GLY A 48 24.53 -6.39 -6.62
CA GLY A 48 25.96 -6.62 -6.65
C GLY A 48 26.54 -7.21 -5.37
N ASN A 49 25.78 -7.15 -4.26
CA ASN A 49 26.22 -7.69 -2.98
C ASN A 49 25.57 -9.04 -2.69
N GLY A 50 24.85 -9.60 -3.63
CA GLY A 50 24.23 -10.92 -3.47
C GLY A 50 22.87 -10.90 -2.78
N HIS A 51 22.29 -9.74 -2.53
CA HIS A 51 20.97 -9.66 -1.92
C HIS A 51 19.89 -9.94 -2.95
N ASN A 52 18.97 -10.83 -2.62
CA ASN A 52 17.85 -11.16 -3.48
C ASN A 52 16.65 -10.26 -3.17
N TYR A 53 16.03 -9.75 -4.21
CA TYR A 53 14.84 -8.91 -4.10
C TYR A 53 13.69 -9.67 -4.76
N PRO A 54 12.73 -10.16 -4.00
CA PRO A 54 11.66 -11.01 -4.51
C PRO A 54 10.50 -10.29 -5.20
N GLY A 55 10.56 -8.99 -5.32
CA GLY A 55 9.45 -8.24 -5.89
C GLY A 55 8.36 -8.05 -4.86
N HIS A 56 7.27 -8.80 -4.97
CA HIS A 56 6.06 -8.63 -4.18
C HIS A 56 5.48 -7.24 -4.39
N SER A 57 5.58 -6.72 -5.62
CA SER A 57 4.89 -5.50 -6.00
C SER A 57 3.40 -5.77 -5.96
N ALA A 58 2.62 -4.86 -5.43
CA ALA A 58 1.21 -5.10 -5.21
C ALA A 58 0.41 -3.80 -5.11
N VAL A 59 -0.88 -3.90 -5.31
CA VAL A 59 -1.82 -2.80 -5.08
C VAL A 59 -2.87 -3.30 -4.10
N TYR A 60 -3.09 -2.55 -3.03
CA TYR A 60 -4.14 -2.84 -2.04
C TYR A 60 -5.19 -1.75 -2.09
N ASP A 61 -6.46 -2.13 -1.99
CA ASP A 61 -7.54 -1.14 -1.93
C ASP A 61 -7.71 -0.63 -0.50
N VAL A 62 -8.66 0.27 -0.30
CA VAL A 62 -8.86 0.93 0.99
C VAL A 62 -9.32 -0.01 2.11
N LEU A 63 -9.76 -1.21 1.77
CA LEU A 63 -10.17 -2.22 2.75
C LEU A 63 -9.07 -3.26 2.96
N GLY A 64 -7.94 -3.11 2.31
CA GLY A 64 -6.82 -4.04 2.41
C GLY A 64 -6.91 -5.24 1.48
N ASN A 65 -7.81 -5.22 0.50
CA ASN A 65 -7.87 -6.29 -0.49
C ASN A 65 -6.75 -6.11 -1.50
N ARG A 66 -6.04 -7.19 -1.78
CA ARG A 66 -4.93 -7.16 -2.73
C ARG A 66 -5.48 -7.35 -4.14
N LEU A 67 -5.39 -6.29 -4.95
CA LEU A 67 -5.92 -6.29 -6.30
C LEU A 67 -5.01 -6.95 -7.33
N VAL A 68 -3.72 -6.70 -7.23
CA VAL A 68 -2.71 -7.32 -8.10
C VAL A 68 -1.45 -7.59 -7.29
N PHE A 69 -0.67 -8.56 -7.75
CA PHE A 69 0.55 -8.97 -7.07
C PHE A 69 1.50 -9.63 -8.07
N SER A 70 2.79 -9.40 -7.92
CA SER A 70 3.79 -10.13 -8.70
C SER A 70 5.07 -10.35 -7.90
N ASP A 71 5.66 -11.53 -8.07
CA ASP A 71 6.95 -11.87 -7.47
C ASP A 71 8.02 -11.96 -8.57
N ARG A 72 7.76 -11.41 -9.74
CA ARG A 72 8.68 -11.46 -10.88
C ARG A 72 8.74 -10.12 -11.61
N GLU A 73 9.65 -10.02 -12.56
CA GLU A 73 9.78 -8.81 -13.36
C GLU A 73 8.66 -8.78 -14.40
N GLU A 74 7.69 -7.93 -14.20
CA GLU A 74 6.57 -7.76 -15.10
C GLU A 74 5.85 -6.44 -14.82
N ILE A 75 5.01 -6.01 -15.73
CA ILE A 75 4.20 -4.82 -15.56
C ILE A 75 2.83 -5.24 -15.07
N LEU A 76 2.39 -4.64 -13.98
CA LEU A 76 1.06 -4.89 -13.42
C LEU A 76 0.15 -3.72 -13.72
N TYR A 77 -1.12 -4.01 -13.91
CA TYR A 77 -2.14 -3.00 -14.14
C TYR A 77 -3.24 -3.14 -13.12
N ALA A 78 -3.70 -2.03 -12.59
CA ALA A 78 -4.84 -2.02 -11.68
C ALA A 78 -5.64 -0.74 -11.92
N THR A 79 -6.95 -0.81 -11.72
CA THR A 79 -7.80 0.37 -11.83
C THR A 79 -8.17 0.83 -10.43
N LEU A 80 -7.96 2.11 -10.16
CA LEU A 80 -8.31 2.68 -8.88
C LEU A 80 -9.60 3.48 -9.07
N HIS A 81 -10.54 3.33 -8.13
CA HIS A 81 -11.83 3.99 -8.22
C HIS A 81 -11.99 5.00 -7.10
N LYS A 82 -12.18 6.25 -7.45
CA LYS A 82 -12.37 7.31 -6.46
C LYS A 82 -13.64 7.08 -5.63
N GLU A 83 -14.67 6.53 -6.24
CA GLU A 83 -15.91 6.22 -5.53
C GLU A 83 -15.70 5.18 -4.43
N HIS A 84 -14.84 4.21 -4.66
CA HIS A 84 -14.51 3.20 -3.66
C HIS A 84 -13.90 3.86 -2.42
N ILE A 85 -13.02 4.84 -2.63
CA ILE A 85 -12.40 5.59 -1.54
C ILE A 85 -13.48 6.38 -0.79
N ARG A 86 -14.26 7.16 -1.52
CA ARG A 86 -15.26 8.04 -0.94
C ARG A 86 -16.32 7.29 -0.16
N GLU A 87 -16.85 6.23 -0.74
CA GLU A 87 -17.89 5.44 -0.09
C GLU A 87 -17.41 4.78 1.20
N ASN A 88 -16.22 4.25 1.19
CA ASN A 88 -15.69 3.59 2.38
C ASN A 88 -15.27 4.57 3.47
N ARG A 89 -14.73 5.71 3.12
CA ARG A 89 -14.41 6.76 4.09
C ARG A 89 -15.68 7.28 4.76
N GLU A 90 -16.74 7.45 4.00
CA GLU A 90 -18.00 7.90 4.53
C GLU A 90 -18.62 6.84 5.44
N LYS A 91 -18.61 5.59 4.99
CA LYS A 91 -19.18 4.48 5.75
C LYS A 91 -18.50 4.26 7.09
N PHE A 92 -17.19 4.26 7.12
CA PHE A 92 -16.45 3.97 8.34
C PHE A 92 -16.03 5.21 9.13
N ARG A 93 -15.91 6.33 8.47
CA ARG A 93 -15.53 7.61 9.11
C ARG A 93 -14.24 7.59 9.92
N PHE A 94 -13.33 6.71 9.58
CA PHE A 94 -12.07 6.60 10.32
C PHE A 94 -11.26 7.89 10.32
N LEU A 95 -11.18 8.56 9.19
CA LEU A 95 -10.39 9.78 9.09
C LEU A 95 -11.03 10.94 9.85
N ALA A 96 -12.34 11.04 9.80
CA ALA A 96 -13.06 12.08 10.50
C ALA A 96 -12.92 11.89 12.01
N ASP A 97 -13.10 10.67 12.50
CA ASP A 97 -12.95 10.38 13.91
C ASP A 97 -11.50 10.58 14.36
N GLY A 98 -10.56 10.25 13.50
CA GLY A 98 -9.16 10.45 13.81
C GLY A 98 -8.80 11.91 13.99
N ASP A 99 -9.44 12.79 13.24
CA ASP A 99 -9.14 14.21 13.31
C ASP A 99 -9.77 14.83 14.54
N SER A 100 -10.91 14.38 14.96
CA SER A 100 -11.65 15.00 16.03
C SER A 100 -10.96 15.03 17.36
N PHE A 101 -10.08 14.12 17.66
CA PHE A 101 -9.50 14.16 18.97
C PHE A 101 -8.15 14.83 19.03
N VAL A 102 -7.75 15.35 17.97
CA VAL A 102 -6.48 16.00 17.93
C VAL A 102 -6.53 17.21 18.78
N LEU A 103 -7.61 17.77 18.93
CA LEU A 103 -7.80 18.88 19.62
C LEU A 103 -7.54 18.90 20.98
N THR A 104 -7.45 18.04 21.52
CA THR A 104 -7.30 18.15 22.98
C THR A 104 -5.93 17.78 23.51
#